data_fb3d68c31738b61791e63391d7ba6b4f
#
_entry.id   fb3d68c31738b61791e63391d7ba6b4f
#
_cell.length_a   1.000
_cell.length_b   1.000
_cell.length_c   1.000
_cell.angle_alpha   90.00
_cell.angle_beta   90.00
_cell.angle_gamma   90.00
#
_symmetry.space_group_name_H-M   'P 1'
#
loop_
_entity.id
_entity.type
_entity.pdbx_description
1 polymer ?
#
loop_
_entity_poly.entity_id
_entity_poly.type
_entity_poly.pdbx_seq_one_letter_code
_entity_poly.pdbx_strand_id
1 'polypeptide(L)'
;MKYPRDLLGYGQNSPKVVWPKRAKIAVQFVINYEEGGENCLLHGDSASESFLSEIVGAEPWPGKRHFNMESIYDYGARSGFWRLHRLFTAESIPVTIFGVATALAKSPVQVNAMQLAQWEIASHGLKWIEYKNFSKKKERSFLQKAIKVHTAATGLAPKGWYLGRGTENTVALASETGSFEYISDSYDDDLPYWITSKNAPQLIIPYTLDANDMRFATQQGFNSWSQFFDYLKGTFDVLYKEGVEGSPKMMNIGLHCRLSGRPGRLMALKEFIKYTKSFKDVWYAKRIDIAEHWKKYHPPCEKKINPYQMTKGQFIGTFGNIFEHSPWIAEKAYSRGLNPSMKSPEATHGFLCFEFRMASDKEKLKVLKSHPDLALDNKKLVEKLTTSSTLEQKGAGLTSLSDRQQKEFNQLNHQYKEKFKHPFIIAVKGKTRSQILRQFKIRYENSRADEFMTACREVEKIAYFRLKELF
;
A
#
# COMPACT_ATOMS: atom_id res chain seq x y z
N MET A 1 -7.92 -14.73 -13.82
CA MET A 1 -7.13 -13.48 -14.03
C MET A 1 -6.64 -13.00 -12.66
N LYS A 2 -5.36 -12.64 -12.50
CA LYS A 2 -4.87 -12.09 -11.23
C LYS A 2 -5.41 -10.65 -11.07
N TYR A 3 -5.92 -10.32 -9.89
CA TYR A 3 -6.32 -8.97 -9.54
C TYR A 3 -5.09 -8.21 -8.99
N PRO A 4 -4.58 -7.17 -9.69
CA PRO A 4 -3.27 -6.59 -9.37
C PRO A 4 -3.26 -5.60 -8.20
N ARG A 5 -4.42 -5.16 -7.70
CA ARG A 5 -4.51 -4.13 -6.65
C ARG A 5 -4.39 -4.73 -5.26
N ASP A 6 -3.54 -4.12 -4.41
CA ASP A 6 -3.52 -4.38 -2.97
C ASP A 6 -4.51 -3.43 -2.27
N LEU A 7 -5.60 -3.97 -1.75
CA LEU A 7 -6.62 -3.21 -1.02
C LEU A 7 -6.47 -3.34 0.51
N LEU A 8 -5.43 -4.03 0.98
CA LEU A 8 -5.16 -4.21 2.40
C LEU A 8 -4.15 -3.19 2.94
N GLY A 9 -3.10 -2.87 2.17
CA GLY A 9 -2.00 -2.04 2.64
C GLY A 9 -1.38 -2.59 3.93
N TYR A 10 -1.23 -1.73 4.94
CA TYR A 10 -0.86 -2.14 6.29
C TYR A 10 -2.06 -2.65 7.12
N GLY A 11 -3.28 -2.43 6.65
CA GLY A 11 -4.51 -2.80 7.35
C GLY A 11 -4.64 -2.10 8.71
N GLN A 12 -5.21 -2.81 9.67
CA GLN A 12 -5.40 -2.29 11.03
C GLN A 12 -4.08 -2.13 11.81
N ASN A 13 -3.02 -2.79 11.39
CA ASN A 13 -1.75 -2.85 12.11
C ASN A 13 -0.65 -2.12 11.32
N SER A 14 -0.67 -0.80 11.35
CA SER A 14 0.42 0.02 10.80
C SER A 14 1.76 -0.29 11.49
N PRO A 15 2.89 -0.21 10.77
CA PRO A 15 4.19 -0.40 11.38
C PRO A 15 4.43 0.63 12.48
N LYS A 16 5.16 0.23 13.53
CA LYS A 16 5.59 1.16 14.60
C LYS A 16 6.74 2.03 14.07
N VAL A 17 6.37 3.18 13.54
CA VAL A 17 7.33 4.15 13.01
C VAL A 17 7.92 4.99 14.14
N VAL A 18 9.24 5.20 14.09
CA VAL A 18 9.95 6.14 14.97
C VAL A 18 10.78 7.05 14.10
N TRP A 19 10.24 8.21 13.75
CA TRP A 19 10.96 9.21 12.97
C TRP A 19 12.17 9.78 13.73
N PRO A 20 13.17 10.39 13.04
CA PRO A 20 14.30 11.04 13.68
C PRO A 20 13.85 11.99 14.80
N LYS A 21 14.61 12.01 15.91
CA LYS A 21 14.29 12.79 17.13
C LYS A 21 12.91 12.49 17.72
N ARG A 22 12.33 11.31 17.43
CA ARG A 22 10.98 10.90 17.84
C ARG A 22 9.87 11.84 17.38
N ALA A 23 10.06 12.43 16.19
CA ALA A 23 9.07 13.32 15.61
C ALA A 23 7.71 12.61 15.43
N LYS A 24 6.64 13.38 15.62
CA LYS A 24 5.25 12.91 15.52
C LYS A 24 4.74 12.88 14.09
N ILE A 25 5.40 13.63 13.22
CA ILE A 25 5.08 13.72 11.78
C ILE A 25 6.35 14.01 11.00
N ALA A 26 6.45 13.43 9.79
CA ALA A 26 7.44 13.81 8.80
C ALA A 26 6.77 14.68 7.73
N VAL A 27 7.17 15.94 7.60
CA VAL A 27 6.61 16.88 6.62
C VAL A 27 7.57 17.02 5.43
N GLN A 28 7.06 16.86 4.22
CA GLN A 28 7.82 16.90 2.98
C GLN A 28 7.25 17.96 2.05
N PHE A 29 8.07 18.91 1.62
CA PHE A 29 7.72 19.85 0.55
C PHE A 29 8.34 19.37 -0.76
N VAL A 30 7.49 19.22 -1.77
CA VAL A 30 7.88 18.75 -3.10
C VAL A 30 7.53 19.81 -4.13
N ILE A 31 8.52 20.30 -4.86
CA ILE A 31 8.31 21.23 -5.98
C ILE A 31 8.43 20.45 -7.29
N ASN A 32 7.34 20.39 -8.04
CA ASN A 32 7.35 19.87 -9.41
C ASN A 32 7.90 20.96 -10.33
N TYR A 33 9.13 20.74 -10.82
CA TYR A 33 9.79 21.67 -11.74
C TYR A 33 9.57 21.19 -13.17
N GLU A 34 8.59 21.77 -13.82
CA GLU A 34 8.04 21.34 -15.11
C GLU A 34 8.25 22.36 -16.23
N GLU A 35 8.62 23.56 -15.88
CA GLU A 35 8.75 24.72 -16.76
C GLU A 35 9.79 24.51 -17.88
N GLY A 36 9.32 24.35 -19.11
CA GLY A 36 10.13 23.97 -20.29
C GLY A 36 10.11 22.46 -20.58
N GLY A 37 9.33 21.66 -19.83
CA GLY A 37 9.10 20.23 -20.04
C GLY A 37 7.68 19.90 -20.47
N GLU A 38 6.77 20.87 -20.46
CA GLU A 38 5.36 20.76 -20.87
C GLU A 38 5.18 20.49 -22.37
N ASN A 39 3.96 20.12 -22.79
CA ASN A 39 3.62 20.02 -24.21
C ASN A 39 3.79 21.38 -24.90
N CYS A 40 4.64 21.45 -25.90
CA CYS A 40 4.89 22.65 -26.69
C CYS A 40 5.44 22.30 -28.06
N LEU A 41 4.98 22.99 -29.10
CA LEU A 41 5.51 22.80 -30.45
C LEU A 41 7.03 23.03 -30.53
N LEU A 42 7.56 23.99 -29.74
CA LEU A 42 9.01 24.23 -29.64
C LEU A 42 9.79 23.04 -29.07
N HIS A 43 9.10 22.14 -28.39
CA HIS A 43 9.66 20.90 -27.83
C HIS A 43 9.44 19.69 -28.74
N GLY A 44 8.90 19.90 -29.97
CA GLY A 44 8.58 18.85 -30.93
C GLY A 44 7.28 18.08 -30.64
N ASP A 45 6.38 18.66 -29.84
CA ASP A 45 5.08 18.06 -29.56
C ASP A 45 4.05 18.48 -30.60
N SER A 46 2.98 17.68 -30.75
CA SER A 46 1.95 17.92 -31.77
C SER A 46 0.96 19.03 -31.38
N ALA A 47 0.91 19.42 -30.13
CA ALA A 47 -0.01 20.43 -29.60
C ALA A 47 0.59 21.16 -28.40
N SER A 48 -0.04 22.28 -28.00
CA SER A 48 0.27 22.99 -26.78
C SER A 48 -0.21 22.23 -25.53
N GLU A 49 0.30 22.60 -24.35
CA GLU A 49 -0.22 22.17 -23.05
C GLU A 49 -1.62 22.76 -22.81
N SER A 50 -2.41 22.06 -22.04
CA SER A 50 -3.78 22.47 -21.65
C SER A 50 -4.04 22.28 -20.16
N PHE A 51 -3.12 21.68 -19.42
CA PHE A 51 -3.33 21.28 -18.04
C PHE A 51 -2.56 22.14 -17.04
N LEU A 52 -3.09 22.28 -15.83
CA LEU A 52 -2.49 23.01 -14.69
C LEU A 52 -2.02 24.43 -15.00
N SER A 53 -2.95 25.27 -15.47
CA SER A 53 -2.71 26.69 -15.74
C SER A 53 -3.87 27.56 -15.24
N GLU A 54 -3.66 28.90 -15.28
CA GLU A 54 -4.67 29.91 -14.97
C GLU A 54 -5.77 30.00 -16.06
N ILE A 55 -5.62 29.31 -17.18
CA ILE A 55 -6.59 29.33 -18.28
C ILE A 55 -7.61 28.21 -18.03
N VAL A 56 -8.74 28.58 -17.47
CA VAL A 56 -9.83 27.65 -17.16
C VAL A 56 -10.38 27.06 -18.46
N GLY A 57 -10.49 25.71 -18.51
CA GLY A 57 -10.99 25.03 -19.70
C GLY A 57 -10.06 25.09 -20.92
N ALA A 58 -8.75 25.32 -20.68
CA ALA A 58 -7.79 25.32 -21.78
C ALA A 58 -7.86 24.01 -22.59
N GLU A 59 -7.86 24.16 -23.91
CA GLU A 59 -7.75 23.04 -24.84
C GLU A 59 -6.38 23.01 -25.52
N PRO A 60 -5.86 21.83 -25.92
CA PRO A 60 -4.65 21.76 -26.71
C PRO A 60 -4.84 22.44 -28.07
N TRP A 61 -3.85 23.17 -28.54
CA TRP A 61 -3.83 23.76 -29.89
C TRP A 61 -2.99 22.89 -30.83
N PRO A 62 -3.60 22.01 -31.62
CA PRO A 62 -2.86 21.15 -32.56
C PRO A 62 -2.11 21.96 -33.61
N GLY A 63 -0.83 21.68 -33.77
CA GLY A 63 0.02 22.33 -34.78
C GLY A 63 0.27 23.83 -34.55
N LYS A 64 -0.13 24.40 -33.41
CA LYS A 64 0.02 25.82 -33.09
C LYS A 64 0.59 26.03 -31.69
N ARG A 65 1.41 27.06 -31.54
CA ARG A 65 1.90 27.53 -30.25
C ARG A 65 0.77 28.27 -29.52
N HIS A 66 0.68 28.04 -28.20
CA HIS A 66 -0.22 28.78 -27.32
C HIS A 66 0.60 29.72 -26.44
N PHE A 67 0.86 30.93 -26.94
CA PHE A 67 1.79 31.91 -26.33
C PHE A 67 1.41 32.23 -24.87
N ASN A 68 0.12 32.39 -24.56
CA ASN A 68 -0.31 32.67 -23.18
C ASN A 68 0.01 31.50 -22.24
N MET A 69 -0.16 30.25 -22.70
CA MET A 69 0.20 29.06 -21.94
C MET A 69 1.71 29.02 -21.70
N GLU A 70 2.50 29.21 -22.75
CA GLU A 70 3.98 29.27 -22.64
C GLU A 70 4.41 30.33 -21.63
N SER A 71 3.80 31.54 -21.66
CA SER A 71 4.14 32.62 -20.73
C SER A 71 3.78 32.33 -19.27
N ILE A 72 2.77 31.47 -19.01
CA ILE A 72 2.45 31.01 -17.65
C ILE A 72 3.56 30.08 -17.13
N TYR A 73 4.06 29.18 -17.96
CA TYR A 73 5.20 28.34 -17.62
C TYR A 73 6.48 29.16 -17.45
N ASP A 74 6.73 30.12 -18.36
CA ASP A 74 7.85 31.06 -18.22
C ASP A 74 7.82 31.83 -16.88
N TYR A 75 6.64 32.26 -16.42
CA TYR A 75 6.50 32.88 -15.12
C TYR A 75 6.99 31.95 -13.99
N GLY A 76 6.67 30.66 -14.08
CA GLY A 76 7.12 29.66 -13.11
C GLY A 76 8.64 29.64 -13.00
N ALA A 77 9.36 29.56 -14.13
CA ALA A 77 10.82 29.56 -14.17
C ALA A 77 11.44 30.91 -13.77
N ARG A 78 10.86 32.03 -14.28
CA ARG A 78 11.44 33.37 -14.16
C ARG A 78 11.20 34.06 -12.81
N SER A 79 10.06 33.81 -12.18
CA SER A 79 9.63 34.47 -10.96
C SER A 79 9.20 33.52 -9.86
N GLY A 80 8.37 32.49 -10.18
CA GLY A 80 7.79 31.59 -9.23
C GLY A 80 8.82 30.77 -8.49
N PHE A 81 9.72 30.13 -9.23
CA PHE A 81 10.84 29.37 -8.67
C PHE A 81 11.64 30.18 -7.64
N TRP A 82 12.07 31.36 -8.02
CA TRP A 82 12.92 32.22 -7.16
C TRP A 82 12.20 32.69 -5.89
N ARG A 83 10.88 32.82 -5.94
CA ARG A 83 10.08 33.16 -4.77
C ARG A 83 9.96 31.99 -3.80
N LEU A 84 9.72 30.79 -4.31
CA LEU A 84 9.75 29.55 -3.51
C LEU A 84 11.15 29.29 -2.96
N HIS A 85 12.19 29.43 -3.80
CA HIS A 85 13.57 29.23 -3.38
C HIS A 85 13.94 30.13 -2.20
N ARG A 86 13.64 31.42 -2.28
CA ARG A 86 13.90 32.38 -1.17
C ARG A 86 13.11 31.99 0.10
N LEU A 87 11.87 31.59 -0.03
CA LEU A 87 11.07 31.19 1.13
C LEU A 87 11.71 29.99 1.84
N PHE A 88 11.93 28.89 1.13
CA PHE A 88 12.42 27.66 1.74
C PHE A 88 13.85 27.76 2.25
N THR A 89 14.72 28.52 1.58
CA THR A 89 16.10 28.76 2.05
C THR A 89 16.12 29.65 3.29
N ALA A 90 15.33 30.74 3.33
CA ALA A 90 15.22 31.59 4.51
C ALA A 90 14.67 30.85 5.72
N GLU A 91 13.74 29.93 5.51
CA GLU A 91 13.13 29.11 6.55
C GLU A 91 13.95 27.86 6.89
N SER A 92 15.05 27.60 6.20
CA SER A 92 15.90 26.39 6.35
C SER A 92 15.07 25.10 6.23
N ILE A 93 14.10 25.07 5.32
CA ILE A 93 13.25 23.90 5.04
C ILE A 93 13.87 23.11 3.90
N PRO A 94 14.13 21.80 4.08
CA PRO A 94 14.58 20.92 3.01
C PRO A 94 13.45 20.69 1.99
N VAL A 95 13.81 20.58 0.72
CA VAL A 95 12.87 20.41 -0.39
C VAL A 95 13.32 19.26 -1.28
N THR A 96 12.37 18.51 -1.80
CA THR A 96 12.58 17.61 -2.95
C THR A 96 12.04 18.29 -4.21
N ILE A 97 12.85 18.31 -5.25
CA ILE A 97 12.42 18.71 -6.59
C ILE A 97 12.05 17.45 -7.37
N PHE A 98 10.84 17.37 -7.88
CA PHE A 98 10.52 16.48 -8.99
C PHE A 98 10.80 17.24 -10.27
N GLY A 99 11.97 16.98 -10.87
CA GLY A 99 12.45 17.73 -12.03
C GLY A 99 12.21 16.95 -13.33
N VAL A 100 11.44 17.57 -14.24
CA VAL A 100 11.32 17.08 -15.62
C VAL A 100 12.67 17.24 -16.32
N ALA A 101 13.23 16.15 -16.84
CA ALA A 101 14.62 16.14 -17.33
C ALA A 101 14.87 17.20 -18.42
N THR A 102 13.93 17.39 -19.35
CA THR A 102 14.05 18.44 -20.40
C THR A 102 13.88 19.86 -19.84
N ALA A 103 13.15 20.04 -18.75
CA ALA A 103 13.04 21.32 -18.05
C ALA A 103 14.35 21.66 -17.33
N LEU A 104 14.93 20.71 -16.59
CA LEU A 104 16.23 20.87 -15.93
C LEU A 104 17.33 21.22 -16.92
N ALA A 105 17.38 20.54 -18.07
CA ALA A 105 18.38 20.80 -19.11
C ALA A 105 18.31 22.22 -19.70
N LYS A 106 17.13 22.87 -19.68
CA LYS A 106 16.94 24.26 -20.12
C LYS A 106 17.15 25.31 -19.03
N SER A 107 17.30 24.85 -17.77
CA SER A 107 17.30 25.73 -16.59
C SER A 107 18.57 25.57 -15.72
N PRO A 108 19.77 25.71 -16.28
CA PRO A 108 21.03 25.46 -15.54
C PRO A 108 21.21 26.36 -14.32
N VAL A 109 20.70 27.60 -14.35
CA VAL A 109 20.78 28.53 -13.22
C VAL A 109 19.91 28.09 -12.06
N GLN A 110 18.70 27.63 -12.33
CA GLN A 110 17.80 27.09 -11.31
C GLN A 110 18.34 25.78 -10.74
N VAL A 111 18.89 24.91 -11.58
CA VAL A 111 19.54 23.65 -11.13
C VAL A 111 20.70 23.95 -10.18
N ASN A 112 21.56 24.89 -10.51
CA ASN A 112 22.65 25.32 -9.63
C ASN A 112 22.12 25.86 -8.28
N ALA A 113 21.03 26.64 -8.29
CA ALA A 113 20.42 27.15 -7.07
C ALA A 113 19.83 26.02 -6.20
N MET A 114 19.18 25.01 -6.80
CA MET A 114 18.70 23.81 -6.10
C MET A 114 19.85 23.06 -5.43
N GLN A 115 20.98 22.89 -6.13
CA GLN A 115 22.17 22.20 -5.63
C GLN A 115 22.84 22.97 -4.48
N LEU A 116 23.00 24.29 -4.61
CA LEU A 116 23.56 25.15 -3.55
C LEU A 116 22.67 25.12 -2.29
N ALA A 117 21.37 25.01 -2.45
CA ALA A 117 20.42 24.85 -1.35
C ALA A 117 20.40 23.42 -0.77
N GLN A 118 21.20 22.50 -1.30
CA GLN A 118 21.22 21.07 -0.90
C GLN A 118 19.86 20.37 -1.03
N TRP A 119 19.04 20.80 -1.96
CA TRP A 119 17.77 20.18 -2.25
C TRP A 119 17.98 18.86 -2.99
N GLU A 120 17.12 17.89 -2.73
CA GLU A 120 17.08 16.70 -3.56
C GLU A 120 16.51 17.03 -4.94
N ILE A 121 17.16 16.56 -6.00
CA ILE A 121 16.62 16.62 -7.36
C ILE A 121 16.33 15.20 -7.82
N ALA A 122 15.06 14.78 -7.68
CA ALA A 122 14.53 13.51 -8.15
C ALA A 122 13.95 13.68 -9.58
N SER A 123 13.74 12.57 -10.27
CA SER A 123 13.22 12.60 -11.65
C SER A 123 11.72 12.80 -11.70
N HIS A 124 11.25 13.63 -12.62
CA HIS A 124 9.85 13.74 -13.05
C HIS A 124 9.67 13.29 -14.52
N GLY A 125 10.39 12.22 -14.91
CA GLY A 125 10.37 11.72 -16.26
C GLY A 125 11.14 12.58 -17.26
N LEU A 126 11.02 12.25 -18.55
CA LEU A 126 11.72 12.97 -19.64
C LEU A 126 11.05 14.28 -19.99
N LYS A 127 9.74 14.24 -20.20
CA LYS A 127 8.85 15.36 -20.57
C LYS A 127 7.57 15.24 -19.74
N TRP A 128 6.95 16.35 -19.45
CA TRP A 128 5.67 16.38 -18.73
C TRP A 128 4.50 16.29 -19.71
N ILE A 129 4.28 15.11 -20.27
CA ILE A 129 3.26 14.80 -21.26
C ILE A 129 2.50 13.52 -20.88
N GLU A 130 1.34 13.27 -21.49
CA GLU A 130 0.56 12.04 -21.30
C GLU A 130 1.26 10.81 -21.89
N TYR A 131 1.46 9.77 -21.08
CA TYR A 131 2.04 8.49 -21.50
C TYR A 131 1.00 7.41 -21.76
N LYS A 132 -0.30 7.68 -21.54
CA LYS A 132 -1.39 6.68 -21.65
C LYS A 132 -1.41 5.86 -22.93
N ASN A 133 -0.93 6.42 -24.03
CA ASN A 133 -0.87 5.76 -25.34
C ASN A 133 0.54 5.24 -25.70
N PHE A 134 1.48 5.21 -24.74
CA PHE A 134 2.81 4.69 -25.02
C PHE A 134 2.81 3.17 -24.97
N SER A 135 3.50 2.55 -25.95
CA SER A 135 3.89 1.16 -25.80
C SER A 135 4.93 1.02 -24.70
N LYS A 136 4.98 -0.13 -24.03
CA LYS A 136 5.99 -0.45 -23.01
C LYS A 136 7.42 -0.19 -23.48
N LYS A 137 7.72 -0.47 -24.78
CA LYS A 137 9.02 -0.19 -25.40
C LYS A 137 9.32 1.31 -25.45
N LYS A 138 8.33 2.11 -25.86
CA LYS A 138 8.47 3.58 -25.93
C LYS A 138 8.67 4.18 -24.54
N GLU A 139 7.87 3.77 -23.56
CA GLU A 139 7.98 4.23 -22.18
C GLU A 139 9.34 3.89 -21.58
N ARG A 140 9.85 2.67 -21.77
CA ARG A 140 11.21 2.26 -21.37
C ARG A 140 12.28 3.18 -21.99
N SER A 141 12.17 3.49 -23.28
CA SER A 141 13.09 4.40 -23.96
C SER A 141 13.08 5.80 -23.37
N PHE A 142 11.88 6.32 -23.03
CA PHE A 142 11.72 7.62 -22.39
C PHE A 142 12.33 7.65 -20.98
N LEU A 143 12.12 6.61 -20.20
CA LEU A 143 12.72 6.46 -18.88
C LEU A 143 14.26 6.47 -18.95
N GLN A 144 14.85 5.70 -19.86
CA GLN A 144 16.31 5.67 -20.05
C GLN A 144 16.85 7.04 -20.49
N LYS A 145 16.15 7.72 -21.40
CA LYS A 145 16.51 9.09 -21.81
C LYS A 145 16.35 10.08 -20.66
N ALA A 146 15.31 9.94 -19.82
CA ALA A 146 15.12 10.80 -18.65
C ALA A 146 16.32 10.72 -17.71
N ILE A 147 16.77 9.52 -17.35
CA ILE A 147 17.95 9.31 -16.50
C ILE A 147 19.18 9.98 -17.14
N LYS A 148 19.41 9.74 -18.43
CA LYS A 148 20.58 10.30 -19.15
C LYS A 148 20.57 11.83 -19.15
N VAL A 149 19.43 12.45 -19.53
CA VAL A 149 19.30 13.91 -19.61
C VAL A 149 19.36 14.55 -18.24
N HIS A 150 18.70 13.95 -17.23
CA HIS A 150 18.77 14.39 -15.84
C HIS A 150 20.22 14.39 -15.33
N THR A 151 20.94 13.28 -15.55
CA THR A 151 22.35 13.15 -15.14
C THR A 151 23.23 14.22 -15.82
N ALA A 152 23.00 14.47 -17.11
CA ALA A 152 23.73 15.50 -17.83
C ALA A 152 23.43 16.93 -17.31
N ALA A 153 22.19 17.19 -16.88
CA ALA A 153 21.77 18.50 -16.38
C ALA A 153 22.24 18.77 -14.94
N THR A 154 22.30 17.73 -14.09
CA THR A 154 22.56 17.89 -12.65
C THR A 154 23.94 17.36 -12.21
N GLY A 155 24.62 16.61 -13.06
CA GLY A 155 25.88 15.91 -12.73
C GLY A 155 25.67 14.60 -11.96
N LEU A 156 24.46 14.27 -11.52
CA LEU A 156 24.14 13.09 -10.71
C LEU A 156 22.93 12.35 -11.28
N ALA A 157 22.94 11.03 -11.23
CA ALA A 157 21.77 10.23 -11.54
C ALA A 157 20.67 10.42 -10.48
N PRO A 158 19.38 10.51 -10.88
CA PRO A 158 18.29 10.67 -9.93
C PRO A 158 18.15 9.45 -9.04
N LYS A 159 18.00 9.66 -7.74
CA LYS A 159 17.73 8.59 -6.76
C LYS A 159 16.25 8.31 -6.56
N GLY A 160 15.39 9.27 -6.82
CA GLY A 160 13.94 9.15 -6.75
C GLY A 160 13.30 9.26 -8.12
N TRP A 161 12.16 8.59 -8.29
CA TRP A 161 11.36 8.60 -9.52
C TRP A 161 9.90 8.94 -9.23
N TYR A 162 9.35 9.84 -10.01
CA TYR A 162 7.93 10.15 -10.12
C TYR A 162 7.62 10.54 -11.56
N LEU A 163 6.53 10.02 -12.14
CA LEU A 163 6.09 10.40 -13.49
C LEU A 163 4.74 11.14 -13.48
N GLY A 164 3.81 10.69 -12.65
CA GLY A 164 2.50 11.31 -12.45
C GLY A 164 1.48 11.10 -13.57
N ARG A 165 1.94 11.06 -14.83
CA ARG A 165 1.11 10.87 -16.05
C ARG A 165 1.47 9.57 -16.77
N GLY A 166 1.75 8.51 -15.97
CA GLY A 166 2.25 7.22 -16.44
C GLY A 166 1.20 6.23 -16.93
N THR A 167 1.65 5.00 -17.13
CA THR A 167 0.82 3.84 -17.50
C THR A 167 0.90 2.77 -16.41
N GLU A 168 0.17 1.67 -16.57
CA GLU A 168 0.28 0.49 -15.72
C GLU A 168 1.71 -0.14 -15.73
N ASN A 169 2.57 0.23 -16.67
CA ASN A 169 3.94 -0.26 -16.76
C ASN A 169 4.95 0.61 -16.01
N THR A 170 4.62 1.86 -15.67
CA THR A 170 5.56 2.88 -15.16
C THR A 170 6.35 2.39 -13.96
N VAL A 171 5.68 1.96 -12.89
CA VAL A 171 6.33 1.49 -11.66
C VAL A 171 7.20 0.26 -11.92
N ALA A 172 6.70 -0.68 -12.71
CA ALA A 172 7.46 -1.89 -13.05
C ALA A 172 8.71 -1.57 -13.87
N LEU A 173 8.61 -0.67 -14.85
CA LEU A 173 9.74 -0.26 -15.68
C LEU A 173 10.79 0.51 -14.87
N ALA A 174 10.37 1.42 -14.01
CA ALA A 174 11.27 2.16 -13.13
C ALA A 174 12.00 1.21 -12.17
N SER A 175 11.28 0.29 -11.54
CA SER A 175 11.84 -0.72 -10.66
C SER A 175 12.81 -1.69 -11.36
N GLU A 176 12.52 -2.07 -12.62
CA GLU A 176 13.40 -2.94 -13.42
C GLU A 176 14.78 -2.33 -13.68
N THR A 177 14.95 -1.00 -13.60
CA THR A 177 16.26 -0.34 -13.78
C THR A 177 17.23 -0.60 -12.63
N GLY A 178 16.74 -0.83 -11.42
CA GLY A 178 17.56 -0.90 -10.20
C GLY A 178 18.25 0.43 -9.82
N SER A 179 17.89 1.54 -10.49
CA SER A 179 18.58 2.83 -10.32
C SER A 179 17.99 3.70 -9.23
N PHE A 180 16.75 3.43 -8.82
CA PHE A 180 16.01 4.31 -7.91
C PHE A 180 15.94 3.75 -6.50
N GLU A 181 16.27 4.61 -5.53
CA GLU A 181 16.13 4.32 -4.11
C GLU A 181 14.66 4.25 -3.71
N TYR A 182 13.79 5.03 -4.38
CA TYR A 182 12.34 5.02 -4.20
C TYR A 182 11.60 5.44 -5.48
N ILE A 183 10.32 5.01 -5.57
CA ILE A 183 9.36 5.41 -6.61
C ILE A 183 8.15 6.03 -5.93
N SER A 184 7.58 7.09 -6.53
CA SER A 184 6.48 7.87 -5.95
C SER A 184 5.18 7.86 -6.77
N ASP A 185 5.10 7.03 -7.83
CA ASP A 185 3.88 6.89 -8.62
C ASP A 185 2.84 6.02 -7.88
N SER A 186 2.41 6.50 -6.74
CA SER A 186 1.33 5.95 -5.91
C SER A 186 0.76 7.03 -4.99
N TYR A 187 -0.54 6.92 -4.63
CA TYR A 187 -1.29 7.85 -3.78
C TYR A 187 -2.12 7.11 -2.73
N ASP A 188 -1.70 5.90 -2.35
CA ASP A 188 -2.53 4.90 -1.70
C ASP A 188 -2.18 4.64 -0.23
N ASP A 189 -1.19 5.36 0.34
CA ASP A 189 -0.83 5.23 1.76
C ASP A 189 -0.16 6.51 2.31
N ASP A 190 -0.22 6.69 3.64
CA ASP A 190 0.46 7.78 4.37
C ASP A 190 1.85 7.37 4.87
N LEU A 191 2.31 6.16 4.55
CA LEU A 191 3.62 5.62 4.89
C LEU A 191 4.28 4.96 3.68
N PRO A 192 5.63 4.91 3.63
CA PRO A 192 6.33 4.14 2.63
C PRO A 192 6.04 2.64 2.79
N TYR A 193 6.09 1.90 1.68
CA TYR A 193 5.94 0.45 1.70
C TYR A 193 6.77 -0.23 0.61
N TRP A 194 7.02 -1.52 0.79
CA TRP A 194 7.78 -2.32 -0.17
C TRP A 194 6.86 -3.07 -1.12
N ILE A 195 7.22 -3.03 -2.41
CA ILE A 195 6.64 -3.92 -3.41
C ILE A 195 7.66 -4.94 -3.87
N THR A 196 7.18 -6.11 -4.28
CA THR A 196 8.03 -7.10 -4.94
C THR A 196 8.23 -6.71 -6.40
N SER A 197 9.48 -6.59 -6.81
CA SER A 197 9.84 -6.41 -8.21
C SER A 197 10.64 -7.61 -8.72
N LYS A 198 10.93 -7.64 -10.02
CA LYS A 198 11.66 -8.75 -10.63
C LYS A 198 13.08 -8.91 -10.12
N ASN A 199 13.76 -7.81 -9.80
CA ASN A 199 15.18 -7.80 -9.49
C ASN A 199 15.43 -7.76 -7.99
N ALA A 200 14.69 -6.91 -7.26
CA ALA A 200 14.82 -6.70 -5.82
C ALA A 200 13.56 -6.00 -5.29
N PRO A 201 13.27 -6.06 -3.98
CA PRO A 201 12.22 -5.25 -3.39
C PRO A 201 12.42 -3.78 -3.71
N GLN A 202 11.35 -3.09 -4.15
CA GLN A 202 11.36 -1.67 -4.47
C GLN A 202 10.56 -0.89 -3.44
N LEU A 203 11.16 0.19 -2.91
CA LEU A 203 10.48 1.09 -1.99
C LEU A 203 9.54 2.02 -2.75
N ILE A 204 8.29 2.06 -2.32
CA ILE A 204 7.31 3.05 -2.73
C ILE A 204 7.19 4.08 -1.61
N ILE A 205 7.32 5.35 -1.95
CA ILE A 205 6.97 6.47 -1.08
C ILE A 205 5.79 7.18 -1.73
N PRO A 206 4.56 6.99 -1.27
CA PRO A 206 3.39 7.61 -1.88
C PRO A 206 3.51 9.12 -1.97
N TYR A 207 2.89 9.70 -2.99
CA TYR A 207 2.78 11.13 -3.20
C TYR A 207 1.36 11.62 -2.88
N THR A 208 1.04 12.88 -3.16
CA THR A 208 -0.26 13.47 -2.87
C THR A 208 -0.83 14.27 -4.03
N LEU A 209 -2.15 14.23 -4.19
CA LEU A 209 -2.91 15.09 -5.10
C LEU A 209 -3.92 15.98 -4.35
N ASP A 210 -4.16 15.74 -3.07
CA ASP A 210 -5.08 16.51 -2.23
C ASP A 210 -4.38 17.69 -1.54
N ALA A 211 -3.26 17.47 -0.85
CA ALA A 211 -2.40 18.51 -0.29
C ALA A 211 -1.44 19.08 -1.37
N ASN A 212 -2.00 19.48 -2.50
CA ASN A 212 -1.26 19.85 -3.69
C ASN A 212 -1.86 21.13 -4.31
N ASP A 213 -1.00 22.09 -4.64
CA ASP A 213 -1.40 23.38 -5.19
C ASP A 213 -1.99 23.27 -6.62
N MET A 214 -1.85 22.12 -7.28
CA MET A 214 -2.56 21.83 -8.54
C MET A 214 -4.07 22.11 -8.44
N ARG A 215 -4.64 21.97 -7.25
CA ARG A 215 -6.05 22.23 -6.99
C ARG A 215 -6.46 23.70 -7.14
N PHE A 216 -5.53 24.64 -7.25
CA PHE A 216 -5.84 26.01 -7.69
C PHE A 216 -6.25 26.08 -9.17
N ALA A 217 -5.86 25.08 -9.96
CA ALA A 217 -6.11 25.02 -11.41
C ALA A 217 -7.07 23.87 -11.80
N THR A 218 -7.80 23.31 -10.85
CA THR A 218 -8.78 22.25 -11.07
C THR A 218 -10.17 22.69 -10.62
N GLN A 219 -11.22 22.09 -11.21
CA GLN A 219 -12.58 22.29 -10.74
C GLN A 219 -12.70 21.88 -9.28
N GLN A 220 -13.53 22.63 -8.50
CA GLN A 220 -13.72 22.40 -7.06
C GLN A 220 -12.41 22.39 -6.25
N GLY A 221 -11.45 23.15 -6.71
CA GLY A 221 -10.17 23.32 -6.02
C GLY A 221 -10.14 24.50 -5.06
N PHE A 222 -8.93 25.03 -4.84
CA PHE A 222 -8.74 26.20 -3.95
C PHE A 222 -8.97 27.51 -4.71
N ASN A 223 -9.76 28.43 -4.15
CA ASN A 223 -10.01 29.76 -4.71
C ASN A 223 -9.21 30.86 -4.00
N SER A 224 -8.69 30.58 -2.81
CA SER A 224 -7.87 31.54 -2.04
C SER A 224 -6.70 30.83 -1.37
N TRP A 225 -5.68 31.59 -1.00
CA TRP A 225 -4.56 31.06 -0.24
C TRP A 225 -4.99 30.52 1.14
N SER A 226 -6.00 31.13 1.76
CA SER A 226 -6.51 30.67 3.06
C SER A 226 -7.13 29.28 2.98
N GLN A 227 -7.88 28.97 1.93
CA GLN A 227 -8.43 27.62 1.73
C GLN A 227 -7.31 26.58 1.61
N PHE A 228 -6.24 26.88 0.92
CA PHE A 228 -5.09 25.97 0.84
C PHE A 228 -4.40 25.83 2.20
N PHE A 229 -4.17 26.95 2.90
CA PHE A 229 -3.61 26.93 4.26
C PHE A 229 -4.49 26.11 5.22
N ASP A 230 -5.81 26.33 5.22
CA ASP A 230 -6.74 25.61 6.10
C ASP A 230 -6.73 24.11 5.82
N TYR A 231 -6.66 23.74 4.55
CA TYR A 231 -6.54 22.34 4.15
C TYR A 231 -5.24 21.71 4.64
N LEU A 232 -4.10 22.36 4.40
CA LEU A 232 -2.79 21.91 4.88
C LEU A 232 -2.74 21.81 6.41
N LYS A 233 -3.31 22.82 7.09
CA LYS A 233 -3.40 22.85 8.55
C LYS A 233 -4.24 21.68 9.07
N GLY A 234 -5.42 21.45 8.51
CA GLY A 234 -6.29 20.34 8.91
C GLY A 234 -5.61 18.98 8.70
N THR A 235 -4.95 18.78 7.56
CA THR A 235 -4.18 17.57 7.28
C THR A 235 -3.06 17.37 8.32
N PHE A 236 -2.30 18.42 8.60
CA PHE A 236 -1.23 18.38 9.60
C PHE A 236 -1.77 18.03 10.99
N ASP A 237 -2.85 18.68 11.44
CA ASP A 237 -3.43 18.49 12.77
C ASP A 237 -3.86 17.03 12.99
N VAL A 238 -4.51 16.42 11.99
CA VAL A 238 -4.92 15.01 12.05
C VAL A 238 -3.71 14.09 12.15
N LEU A 239 -2.76 14.21 11.23
CA LEU A 239 -1.59 13.32 11.18
C LEU A 239 -0.65 13.53 12.38
N TYR A 240 -0.51 14.77 12.87
CA TYR A 240 0.26 15.06 14.09
C TYR A 240 -0.38 14.41 15.31
N LYS A 241 -1.72 14.48 15.44
CA LYS A 241 -2.47 13.83 16.51
C LYS A 241 -2.30 12.32 16.48
N GLU A 242 -2.41 11.68 15.30
CA GLU A 242 -2.13 10.25 15.13
C GLU A 242 -0.71 9.89 15.59
N GLY A 243 0.28 10.74 15.30
CA GLY A 243 1.66 10.57 15.76
C GLY A 243 1.81 10.69 17.29
N VAL A 244 1.07 11.59 17.92
CA VAL A 244 1.01 11.69 19.40
C VAL A 244 0.40 10.44 20.00
N GLU A 245 -0.62 9.87 19.38
CA GLU A 245 -1.31 8.64 19.78
C GLU A 245 -0.47 7.36 19.49
N GLY A 246 0.72 7.50 18.89
CA GLY A 246 1.68 6.41 18.68
C GLY A 246 1.71 5.83 17.27
N SER A 247 1.09 6.50 16.30
CA SER A 247 1.06 6.10 14.88
C SER A 247 1.56 7.23 13.96
N PRO A 248 2.85 7.64 14.05
CA PRO A 248 3.38 8.71 13.22
C PRO A 248 3.27 8.41 11.73
N LYS A 249 2.95 9.44 10.95
CA LYS A 249 2.78 9.39 9.50
C LYS A 249 3.72 10.36 8.81
N MET A 250 3.69 10.37 7.47
CA MET A 250 4.30 11.40 6.66
C MET A 250 3.21 12.25 5.99
N MET A 251 3.49 13.54 5.83
CA MET A 251 2.67 14.49 5.10
C MET A 251 3.45 15.01 3.90
N ASN A 252 2.89 14.85 2.71
CA ASN A 252 3.46 15.40 1.48
C ASN A 252 2.72 16.67 1.08
N ILE A 253 3.44 17.67 0.57
CA ILE A 253 2.87 18.91 0.04
C ILE A 253 3.42 19.11 -1.36
N GLY A 254 2.54 19.04 -2.37
CA GLY A 254 2.88 19.19 -3.77
C GLY A 254 2.77 20.65 -4.22
N LEU A 255 3.81 21.16 -4.86
CA LEU A 255 3.90 22.56 -5.29
C LEU A 255 4.36 22.65 -6.74
N HIS A 256 3.90 23.71 -7.44
CA HIS A 256 4.32 24.05 -8.79
C HIS A 256 4.76 25.52 -8.83
N CYS A 257 5.90 25.80 -9.49
CA CYS A 257 6.47 27.16 -9.51
C CYS A 257 5.49 28.20 -10.09
N ARG A 258 4.74 27.84 -11.12
CA ARG A 258 3.74 28.71 -11.74
C ARG A 258 2.48 28.91 -10.92
N LEU A 259 2.19 28.03 -9.93
CA LEU A 259 1.00 28.10 -9.06
C LEU A 259 1.34 28.75 -7.71
N SER A 260 1.95 28.02 -6.77
CA SER A 260 2.30 28.57 -5.45
C SER A 260 3.38 29.61 -5.48
N GLY A 261 4.15 29.71 -6.58
CA GLY A 261 5.07 30.83 -6.81
C GLY A 261 4.36 32.17 -7.09
N ARG A 262 3.06 32.23 -7.28
CA ARG A 262 2.29 33.49 -7.35
C ARG A 262 2.23 34.16 -5.99
N PRO A 263 2.38 35.53 -5.90
CA PRO A 263 2.49 36.24 -4.62
C PRO A 263 1.32 35.93 -3.65
N GLY A 264 0.11 35.98 -4.16
CA GLY A 264 -1.07 35.73 -3.34
C GLY A 264 -1.12 34.31 -2.75
N ARG A 265 -0.76 33.28 -3.54
CA ARG A 265 -0.79 31.88 -3.10
C ARG A 265 0.37 31.53 -2.17
N LEU A 266 1.52 32.21 -2.29
CA LEU A 266 2.67 32.01 -1.42
C LEU A 266 2.34 32.24 0.07
N MET A 267 1.33 33.05 0.37
CA MET A 267 0.90 33.31 1.74
C MET A 267 0.48 32.03 2.46
N ALA A 268 -0.16 31.08 1.76
CA ALA A 268 -0.52 29.79 2.35
C ALA A 268 0.71 29.07 2.92
N LEU A 269 1.80 29.02 2.16
CA LEU A 269 3.03 28.36 2.57
C LEU A 269 3.71 29.08 3.73
N LYS A 270 3.74 30.41 3.71
CA LYS A 270 4.32 31.21 4.81
C LYS A 270 3.57 30.94 6.13
N GLU A 271 2.26 31.02 6.11
CA GLU A 271 1.46 30.78 7.31
C GLU A 271 1.54 29.30 7.75
N PHE A 272 1.56 28.35 6.81
CA PHE A 272 1.70 26.94 7.13
C PHE A 272 3.07 26.60 7.76
N ILE A 273 4.17 27.11 7.21
CA ILE A 273 5.52 26.94 7.79
C ILE A 273 5.57 27.54 9.20
N LYS A 274 5.05 28.77 9.37
CA LYS A 274 4.97 29.42 10.67
C LYS A 274 4.16 28.59 11.66
N TYR A 275 3.02 28.05 11.23
CA TYR A 275 2.17 27.20 12.06
C TYR A 275 2.88 25.93 12.49
N THR A 276 3.45 25.17 11.55
CA THR A 276 4.08 23.90 11.85
C THR A 276 5.37 24.04 12.67
N LYS A 277 6.11 25.16 12.54
CA LYS A 277 7.26 25.50 13.38
C LYS A 277 6.90 25.79 14.85
N SER A 278 5.65 26.04 15.18
CA SER A 278 5.20 26.18 16.56
C SER A 278 5.13 24.83 17.32
N PHE A 279 5.24 23.70 16.61
CA PHE A 279 5.27 22.37 17.17
C PHE A 279 6.71 21.86 17.31
N LYS A 280 7.02 21.17 18.43
CA LYS A 280 8.40 20.74 18.71
C LYS A 280 8.84 19.49 17.95
N ASP A 281 7.92 18.57 17.69
CA ASP A 281 8.22 17.20 17.23
C ASP A 281 7.83 17.03 15.76
N VAL A 282 8.25 17.97 14.91
CA VAL A 282 8.07 17.94 13.44
C VAL A 282 9.41 17.67 12.78
N TRP A 283 9.45 16.68 11.89
CA TRP A 283 10.63 16.41 11.07
C TRP A 283 10.37 16.87 9.65
N TYR A 284 11.03 17.96 9.24
CA TYR A 284 11.07 18.36 7.83
C TYR A 284 12.11 17.50 7.11
N ALA A 285 11.71 16.83 6.04
CA ALA A 285 12.53 15.86 5.35
C ALA A 285 12.43 15.97 3.83
N LYS A 286 13.51 15.67 3.15
CA LYS A 286 13.49 15.33 1.71
C LYS A 286 12.94 13.91 1.56
N ARG A 287 12.47 13.56 0.39
CA ARG A 287 11.98 12.20 0.14
C ARG A 287 13.09 11.16 0.23
N ILE A 288 14.31 11.54 -0.17
CA ILE A 288 15.47 10.66 -0.01
C ILE A 288 15.78 10.38 1.48
N ASP A 289 15.58 11.36 2.36
CA ASP A 289 15.80 11.18 3.80
C ASP A 289 14.78 10.17 4.38
N ILE A 290 13.52 10.21 3.90
CA ILE A 290 12.50 9.20 4.21
C ILE A 290 12.92 7.81 3.69
N ALA A 291 13.41 7.73 2.45
CA ALA A 291 13.85 6.47 1.85
C ALA A 291 14.99 5.83 2.66
N GLU A 292 16.00 6.62 3.01
CA GLU A 292 17.17 6.15 3.80
C GLU A 292 16.74 5.70 5.20
N HIS A 293 15.88 6.48 5.85
CA HIS A 293 15.32 6.11 7.16
C HIS A 293 14.52 4.81 7.08
N TRP A 294 13.61 4.71 6.08
CA TRP A 294 12.75 3.53 5.93
C TRP A 294 13.54 2.26 5.64
N LYS A 295 14.53 2.33 4.74
CA LYS A 295 15.43 1.22 4.44
C LYS A 295 16.18 0.72 5.67
N LYS A 296 16.60 1.63 6.53
CA LYS A 296 17.37 1.30 7.74
C LYS A 296 16.50 0.65 8.83
N TYR A 297 15.30 1.16 9.06
CA TYR A 297 14.48 0.76 10.22
C TYR A 297 13.29 -0.13 9.86
N HIS A 298 12.89 -0.14 8.60
CA HIS A 298 11.80 -0.95 8.04
C HIS A 298 12.26 -1.65 6.76
N PRO A 299 13.35 -2.46 6.81
CA PRO A 299 13.85 -3.15 5.63
C PRO A 299 12.78 -4.08 5.04
N PRO A 300 12.90 -4.46 3.76
CA PRO A 300 11.97 -5.40 3.17
C PRO A 300 12.01 -6.72 3.94
N CYS A 301 10.84 -7.17 4.36
CA CYS A 301 10.71 -8.47 5.02
C CYS A 301 10.65 -9.55 3.94
N GLU A 302 11.56 -10.51 3.99
CA GLU A 302 11.43 -11.74 3.21
C GLU A 302 10.27 -12.55 3.79
N LYS A 303 9.08 -12.37 3.23
CA LYS A 303 7.93 -13.21 3.59
C LYS A 303 8.18 -14.62 3.09
N LYS A 304 8.21 -15.58 4.00
CA LYS A 304 8.36 -17.00 3.68
C LYS A 304 7.25 -17.48 2.73
N ILE A 305 6.07 -16.88 2.78
CA ILE A 305 4.90 -17.23 1.98
C ILE A 305 4.31 -15.98 1.31
N ASN A 306 4.22 -16.01 -0.02
CA ASN A 306 3.55 -15.01 -0.82
C ASN A 306 2.53 -15.68 -1.75
N PRO A 307 1.26 -15.83 -1.33
CA PRO A 307 0.24 -16.53 -2.09
C PRO A 307 0.03 -15.96 -3.50
N TYR A 308 0.13 -14.64 -3.65
CA TYR A 308 -0.05 -13.97 -4.95
C TYR A 308 0.94 -14.41 -6.02
N GLN A 309 2.16 -14.79 -5.62
CA GLN A 309 3.21 -15.23 -6.54
C GLN A 309 3.17 -16.73 -6.84
N MET A 310 2.38 -17.51 -6.08
CA MET A 310 2.32 -18.96 -6.24
C MET A 310 1.70 -19.38 -7.56
N THR A 311 2.21 -20.46 -8.13
CA THR A 311 1.52 -21.24 -9.16
C THR A 311 0.31 -21.96 -8.55
N LYS A 312 -0.60 -22.45 -9.41
CA LYS A 312 -1.77 -23.24 -8.94
C LYS A 312 -1.36 -24.41 -8.06
N GLY A 313 -0.36 -25.19 -8.50
CA GLY A 313 0.12 -26.35 -7.74
C GLY A 313 0.72 -25.97 -6.39
N GLN A 314 1.54 -24.91 -6.34
CA GLN A 314 2.09 -24.40 -5.08
C GLN A 314 1.00 -23.92 -4.13
N PHE A 315 0.02 -23.16 -4.64
CA PHE A 315 -1.07 -22.63 -3.83
C PHE A 315 -1.92 -23.75 -3.22
N ILE A 316 -2.34 -24.72 -4.03
CA ILE A 316 -3.13 -25.87 -3.57
C ILE A 316 -2.29 -26.74 -2.62
N GLY A 317 -1.02 -26.99 -2.92
CA GLY A 317 -0.11 -27.73 -2.05
C GLY A 317 0.05 -27.09 -0.68
N THR A 318 0.08 -25.75 -0.61
CA THR A 318 0.23 -25.01 0.65
C THR A 318 -1.09 -24.88 1.42
N PHE A 319 -2.18 -24.55 0.73
CA PHE A 319 -3.45 -24.16 1.37
C PHE A 319 -4.57 -25.19 1.23
N GLY A 320 -4.38 -26.26 0.46
CA GLY A 320 -5.44 -27.25 0.20
C GLY A 320 -5.93 -28.02 1.43
N ASN A 321 -5.09 -28.13 2.45
CA ASN A 321 -5.42 -28.81 3.72
C ASN A 321 -5.80 -27.87 4.87
N ILE A 322 -5.90 -26.56 4.60
CA ILE A 322 -6.35 -25.58 5.62
C ILE A 322 -7.75 -25.92 6.10
N PHE A 323 -8.64 -26.27 5.17
CA PHE A 323 -9.94 -26.89 5.48
C PHE A 323 -9.80 -28.41 5.35
N GLU A 324 -10.15 -29.13 6.39
CA GLU A 324 -9.93 -30.59 6.51
C GLU A 324 -10.39 -31.33 5.26
N HIS A 325 -9.50 -32.07 4.59
CA HIS A 325 -9.74 -32.85 3.38
C HIS A 325 -10.57 -32.14 2.29
N SER A 326 -10.42 -30.81 2.17
CA SER A 326 -11.23 -29.99 1.27
C SER A 326 -10.41 -29.08 0.36
N PRO A 327 -9.49 -29.61 -0.46
CA PRO A 327 -8.61 -28.82 -1.32
C PRO A 327 -9.37 -27.98 -2.36
N TRP A 328 -10.61 -28.35 -2.68
CA TRP A 328 -11.46 -27.62 -3.60
C TRP A 328 -11.70 -26.16 -3.19
N ILE A 329 -11.62 -25.83 -1.89
CA ILE A 329 -11.74 -24.46 -1.38
C ILE A 329 -10.54 -23.61 -1.86
N ALA A 330 -9.34 -24.15 -1.72
CA ALA A 330 -8.13 -23.48 -2.26
C ALA A 330 -8.14 -23.44 -3.80
N GLU A 331 -8.64 -24.48 -4.48
CA GLU A 331 -8.77 -24.48 -5.93
C GLU A 331 -9.74 -23.41 -6.44
N LYS A 332 -10.91 -23.26 -5.81
CA LYS A 332 -11.90 -22.22 -6.14
C LYS A 332 -11.31 -20.83 -5.86
N ALA A 333 -10.66 -20.62 -4.71
CA ALA A 333 -10.01 -19.37 -4.36
C ALA A 333 -8.92 -18.97 -5.39
N TYR A 334 -8.08 -19.92 -5.81
CA TYR A 334 -7.08 -19.68 -6.86
C TYR A 334 -7.74 -19.33 -8.20
N SER A 335 -8.80 -20.04 -8.57
CA SER A 335 -9.51 -19.86 -9.86
C SER A 335 -10.25 -18.54 -9.92
N ARG A 336 -10.79 -18.06 -8.79
CA ARG A 336 -11.40 -16.72 -8.67
C ARG A 336 -10.38 -15.60 -8.89
N GLY A 337 -9.13 -15.84 -8.54
CA GLY A 337 -8.02 -14.93 -8.75
C GLY A 337 -7.39 -14.46 -7.45
N LEU A 338 -6.07 -14.57 -7.40
CA LEU A 338 -5.26 -14.07 -6.28
C LEU A 338 -4.99 -12.58 -6.43
N ASN A 339 -4.80 -11.87 -5.32
CA ASN A 339 -4.37 -10.48 -5.32
C ASN A 339 -3.25 -10.22 -4.27
N PRO A 340 -2.54 -9.09 -4.35
CA PRO A 340 -1.45 -8.76 -3.44
C PRO A 340 -1.87 -8.61 -1.97
N SER A 341 -3.15 -8.42 -1.67
CA SER A 341 -3.67 -8.35 -0.29
C SER A 341 -3.52 -9.67 0.48
N MET A 342 -3.34 -10.80 -0.22
CA MET A 342 -3.15 -12.13 0.39
C MET A 342 -1.75 -12.30 1.00
N LYS A 343 -1.26 -11.32 1.70
CA LYS A 343 0.10 -11.27 2.29
C LYS A 343 0.11 -11.50 3.81
N SER A 344 -1.04 -11.79 4.39
CA SER A 344 -1.18 -12.10 5.82
C SER A 344 -2.12 -13.27 6.06
N PRO A 345 -2.05 -13.93 7.25
CA PRO A 345 -3.00 -14.98 7.63
C PRO A 345 -4.45 -14.51 7.53
N GLU A 346 -4.74 -13.29 8.00
CA GLU A 346 -6.08 -12.70 8.04
C GLU A 346 -6.66 -12.55 6.64
N ALA A 347 -5.88 -11.96 5.74
CA ALA A 347 -6.31 -11.75 4.36
C ALA A 347 -6.50 -13.09 3.63
N THR A 348 -5.53 -13.99 3.72
CA THR A 348 -5.62 -15.32 3.10
C THR A 348 -6.80 -16.12 3.65
N HIS A 349 -7.05 -16.04 4.97
CA HIS A 349 -8.22 -16.61 5.62
C HIS A 349 -9.52 -16.09 5.02
N GLY A 350 -9.67 -14.77 4.88
CA GLY A 350 -10.87 -14.17 4.27
C GLY A 350 -11.13 -14.68 2.86
N PHE A 351 -10.08 -14.83 2.04
CA PHE A 351 -10.18 -15.37 0.69
C PHE A 351 -10.66 -16.83 0.65
N LEU A 352 -10.16 -17.68 1.52
CA LEU A 352 -10.56 -19.09 1.60
C LEU A 352 -11.95 -19.23 2.21
N CYS A 353 -12.26 -18.51 3.29
CA CYS A 353 -13.58 -18.50 3.91
C CYS A 353 -14.69 -18.02 2.97
N PHE A 354 -14.38 -17.10 2.05
CA PHE A 354 -15.35 -16.68 1.04
C PHE A 354 -15.85 -17.87 0.22
N GLU A 355 -14.95 -18.73 -0.26
CA GLU A 355 -15.33 -19.92 -1.05
C GLU A 355 -16.11 -20.93 -0.22
N PHE A 356 -15.71 -21.13 1.05
CA PHE A 356 -16.45 -21.99 1.97
C PHE A 356 -17.86 -21.45 2.25
N ARG A 357 -18.00 -20.14 2.48
CA ARG A 357 -19.32 -19.51 2.74
C ARG A 357 -20.24 -19.53 1.52
N MET A 358 -19.68 -19.38 0.32
CA MET A 358 -20.43 -19.44 -0.95
C MET A 358 -20.81 -20.88 -1.36
N ALA A 359 -20.25 -21.88 -0.71
CA ALA A 359 -20.57 -23.28 -0.98
C ALA A 359 -22.00 -23.62 -0.55
N SER A 360 -22.61 -24.61 -1.21
CA SER A 360 -23.90 -25.16 -0.82
C SER A 360 -23.84 -25.83 0.56
N ASP A 361 -24.97 -25.93 1.26
CA ASP A 361 -25.00 -26.60 2.56
C ASP A 361 -24.58 -28.07 2.46
N LYS A 362 -24.80 -28.73 1.31
CA LYS A 362 -24.32 -30.06 1.03
C LYS A 362 -22.78 -30.14 0.99
N GLU A 363 -22.12 -29.15 0.37
CA GLU A 363 -20.66 -29.09 0.33
C GLU A 363 -20.09 -28.72 1.71
N LYS A 364 -20.70 -27.76 2.42
CA LYS A 364 -20.32 -27.40 3.80
C LYS A 364 -20.46 -28.64 4.72
N LEU A 365 -21.56 -29.38 4.63
CA LEU A 365 -21.75 -30.59 5.42
C LEU A 365 -20.67 -31.65 5.12
N LYS A 366 -20.17 -31.75 3.88
CA LYS A 366 -19.05 -32.65 3.57
C LYS A 366 -17.78 -32.21 4.31
N VAL A 367 -17.50 -30.91 4.35
CA VAL A 367 -16.36 -30.36 5.12
C VAL A 367 -16.53 -30.67 6.61
N LEU A 368 -17.71 -30.46 7.18
CA LEU A 368 -17.98 -30.81 8.58
C LEU A 368 -17.75 -32.28 8.86
N LYS A 369 -18.24 -33.17 7.99
CA LYS A 369 -18.08 -34.63 8.12
C LYS A 369 -16.65 -35.12 7.95
N SER A 370 -15.78 -34.39 7.29
CA SER A 370 -14.36 -34.72 7.13
C SER A 370 -13.54 -34.47 8.40
N HIS A 371 -14.06 -33.67 9.34
CA HIS A 371 -13.39 -33.48 10.61
C HIS A 371 -13.48 -34.73 11.49
N PRO A 372 -12.39 -35.05 12.19
CA PRO A 372 -12.38 -36.19 13.11
C PRO A 372 -13.18 -35.89 14.38
N ASP A 373 -13.67 -36.95 15.04
CA ASP A 373 -14.19 -36.84 16.40
C ASP A 373 -13.10 -36.36 17.37
N LEU A 374 -13.48 -35.64 18.40
CA LEU A 374 -12.56 -35.27 19.47
C LEU A 374 -12.27 -36.47 20.38
N ALA A 375 -11.03 -36.49 20.89
CA ALA A 375 -10.60 -37.50 21.86
C ALA A 375 -10.76 -38.96 21.37
N LEU A 376 -10.41 -39.21 20.10
CA LEU A 376 -10.37 -40.58 19.54
C LEU A 376 -9.28 -41.40 20.24
N ASP A 377 -9.56 -42.71 20.41
CA ASP A 377 -8.60 -43.64 20.97
C ASP A 377 -7.33 -43.76 20.13
N ASN A 378 -6.14 -43.83 20.75
CA ASN A 378 -4.83 -43.77 20.11
C ASN A 378 -4.63 -44.74 18.94
N LYS A 379 -5.30 -45.90 18.96
CA LYS A 379 -5.26 -46.90 17.86
C LYS A 379 -6.03 -46.49 16.60
N LYS A 380 -7.04 -45.62 16.73
CA LYS A 380 -7.87 -45.09 15.62
C LYS A 380 -7.38 -43.71 15.12
N LEU A 381 -6.47 -43.09 15.84
CA LEU A 381 -5.92 -41.76 15.54
C LEU A 381 -5.03 -41.78 14.28
N VAL A 382 -4.28 -42.83 14.03
CA VAL A 382 -3.24 -42.87 13.01
C VAL A 382 -3.81 -42.94 11.59
N GLU A 383 -5.02 -43.46 11.40
CA GLU A 383 -5.59 -43.64 10.05
C GLU A 383 -6.54 -42.56 9.56
N LYS A 384 -7.04 -41.68 10.43
CA LYS A 384 -8.09 -40.68 10.08
C LYS A 384 -7.75 -39.23 10.34
N LEU A 385 -6.64 -38.93 11.01
CA LEU A 385 -6.28 -37.56 11.38
C LEU A 385 -5.25 -37.01 10.43
N THR A 386 -5.45 -35.74 9.98
CA THR A 386 -4.35 -34.98 9.42
C THR A 386 -3.32 -34.66 10.50
N THR A 387 -2.06 -34.41 10.10
CA THR A 387 -0.99 -34.03 11.03
C THR A 387 -1.39 -32.82 11.88
N SER A 388 -2.09 -31.84 11.29
CA SER A 388 -2.59 -30.65 11.99
C SER A 388 -3.64 -30.99 13.06
N SER A 389 -4.63 -31.79 12.73
CA SER A 389 -5.67 -32.23 13.68
C SER A 389 -5.10 -33.02 14.86
N THR A 390 -4.09 -33.85 14.62
CA THR A 390 -3.40 -34.60 15.69
C THR A 390 -2.68 -33.66 16.66
N LEU A 391 -1.93 -32.69 16.12
CA LEU A 391 -1.19 -31.68 16.93
C LEU A 391 -2.15 -30.79 17.73
N GLU A 392 -3.25 -30.35 17.13
CA GLU A 392 -4.27 -29.54 17.77
C GLU A 392 -4.90 -30.25 18.97
N GLN A 393 -5.31 -31.51 18.82
CA GLN A 393 -5.90 -32.32 19.90
C GLN A 393 -4.89 -32.66 21.02
N LYS A 394 -3.62 -32.93 20.64
CA LYS A 394 -2.53 -33.13 21.61
C LYS A 394 -2.29 -31.88 22.45
N GLY A 395 -2.24 -30.70 21.81
CA GLY A 395 -2.05 -29.42 22.49
C GLY A 395 -3.17 -29.10 23.50
N ALA A 396 -4.39 -29.59 23.28
CA ALA A 396 -5.54 -29.46 24.20
C ALA A 396 -5.61 -30.56 25.27
N GLY A 397 -4.65 -31.47 25.29
CA GLY A 397 -4.59 -32.59 26.24
C GLY A 397 -5.70 -33.67 26.04
N LEU A 398 -6.25 -33.76 24.82
CA LEU A 398 -7.28 -34.73 24.47
C LEU A 398 -6.74 -36.11 24.10
N THR A 399 -5.42 -36.27 24.02
CA THR A 399 -4.76 -37.57 23.77
C THR A 399 -4.33 -38.30 25.03
N SER A 400 -4.53 -37.71 26.22
CA SER A 400 -4.16 -38.29 27.54
C SER A 400 -5.34 -38.23 28.52
N LEU A 401 -6.41 -38.93 28.16
CA LEU A 401 -7.63 -39.00 28.97
C LEU A 401 -7.60 -40.21 29.91
N SER A 402 -8.26 -40.12 31.07
CA SER A 402 -8.59 -41.29 31.88
C SER A 402 -9.70 -42.12 31.22
N ASP A 403 -9.80 -43.40 31.55
CA ASP A 403 -10.84 -44.28 30.98
C ASP A 403 -12.26 -43.73 31.16
N ARG A 404 -12.53 -43.08 32.31
CA ARG A 404 -13.81 -42.43 32.58
C ARG A 404 -14.08 -41.28 31.62
N GLN A 405 -13.07 -40.44 31.42
CA GLN A 405 -13.17 -39.29 30.50
C GLN A 405 -13.30 -39.75 29.05
N GLN A 406 -12.56 -40.77 28.65
CA GLN A 406 -12.65 -41.36 27.31
C GLN A 406 -14.07 -41.91 27.03
N LYS A 407 -14.67 -42.60 28.00
CA LYS A 407 -16.05 -43.09 27.88
C LYS A 407 -17.05 -41.93 27.73
N GLU A 408 -16.90 -40.86 28.52
CA GLU A 408 -17.74 -39.66 28.42
C GLU A 408 -17.65 -39.01 27.04
N PHE A 409 -16.43 -38.79 26.51
CA PHE A 409 -16.25 -38.24 25.18
C PHE A 409 -16.83 -39.14 24.07
N ASN A 410 -16.63 -40.44 24.15
CA ASN A 410 -17.17 -41.39 23.17
C ASN A 410 -18.70 -41.37 23.15
N GLN A 411 -19.34 -41.31 24.31
CA GLN A 411 -20.80 -41.22 24.42
C GLN A 411 -21.32 -39.89 23.84
N LEU A 412 -20.70 -38.77 24.17
CA LEU A 412 -21.08 -37.46 23.66
C LEU A 412 -20.89 -37.38 22.14
N ASN A 413 -19.79 -37.87 21.59
CA ASN A 413 -19.54 -37.93 20.16
C ASN A 413 -20.61 -38.72 19.42
N HIS A 414 -21.02 -39.89 19.99
CA HIS A 414 -22.06 -40.73 19.40
C HIS A 414 -23.41 -39.98 19.38
N GLN A 415 -23.86 -39.49 20.54
CA GLN A 415 -25.13 -38.76 20.67
C GLN A 415 -25.18 -37.53 19.79
N TYR A 416 -24.09 -36.80 19.72
CA TYR A 416 -23.99 -35.59 18.90
C TYR A 416 -24.10 -35.88 17.40
N LYS A 417 -23.40 -36.91 16.92
CA LYS A 417 -23.51 -37.33 15.51
C LYS A 417 -24.89 -37.88 15.14
N GLU A 418 -25.54 -38.52 16.05
CA GLU A 418 -26.94 -38.96 15.84
C GLU A 418 -27.87 -37.76 15.68
N LYS A 419 -27.73 -36.74 16.53
CA LYS A 419 -28.56 -35.53 16.49
C LYS A 419 -28.26 -34.65 15.29
N PHE A 420 -26.99 -34.33 15.03
CA PHE A 420 -26.58 -33.26 14.09
C PHE A 420 -26.06 -33.80 12.75
N LYS A 421 -25.75 -35.08 12.62
CA LYS A 421 -25.27 -35.77 11.41
C LYS A 421 -23.85 -35.33 10.96
N HIS A 422 -23.10 -34.70 11.84
CA HIS A 422 -21.67 -34.36 11.71
C HIS A 422 -20.98 -34.45 13.07
N PRO A 423 -19.63 -34.55 13.14
CA PRO A 423 -18.90 -34.53 14.40
C PRO A 423 -19.02 -33.20 15.14
N PHE A 424 -18.75 -33.20 16.43
CA PHE A 424 -18.61 -31.98 17.21
C PHE A 424 -17.30 -31.29 16.83
N ILE A 425 -17.39 -30.06 16.28
CA ILE A 425 -16.26 -29.30 15.81
C ILE A 425 -16.08 -28.08 16.70
N ILE A 426 -14.87 -27.90 17.23
CA ILE A 426 -14.48 -26.77 18.03
C ILE A 426 -13.00 -26.46 17.84
N ALA A 427 -12.63 -25.18 17.69
CA ALA A 427 -11.24 -24.76 17.72
C ALA A 427 -10.68 -24.94 19.13
N VAL A 428 -9.83 -25.94 19.32
CA VAL A 428 -9.32 -26.38 20.65
C VAL A 428 -8.15 -25.53 21.14
N LYS A 429 -7.47 -24.77 20.27
CA LYS A 429 -6.30 -23.94 20.64
C LYS A 429 -6.63 -22.95 21.74
N GLY A 430 -5.90 -23.03 22.85
CA GLY A 430 -6.11 -22.17 24.04
C GLY A 430 -7.28 -22.57 24.94
N LYS A 431 -7.92 -23.73 24.72
CA LYS A 431 -9.00 -24.23 25.58
C LYS A 431 -8.55 -25.42 26.43
N THR A 432 -9.06 -25.45 27.65
CA THR A 432 -8.88 -26.59 28.55
C THR A 432 -9.93 -27.65 28.23
N ARG A 433 -9.65 -28.90 28.65
CA ARG A 433 -10.55 -30.04 28.57
C ARG A 433 -11.96 -29.76 29.14
N SER A 434 -11.99 -29.14 30.32
CA SER A 434 -13.26 -28.80 30.98
C SER A 434 -14.08 -27.77 30.21
N GLN A 435 -13.40 -26.79 29.56
CA GLN A 435 -14.06 -25.84 28.69
C GLN A 435 -14.63 -26.49 27.44
N ILE A 436 -13.90 -27.44 26.84
CA ILE A 436 -14.36 -28.21 25.68
C ILE A 436 -15.60 -29.05 26.04
N LEU A 437 -15.57 -29.80 27.12
CA LEU A 437 -16.72 -30.58 27.61
C LEU A 437 -17.92 -29.68 27.91
N ARG A 438 -17.71 -28.53 28.54
CA ARG A 438 -18.78 -27.57 28.79
C ARG A 438 -19.42 -27.06 27.50
N GLN A 439 -18.63 -26.73 26.50
CA GLN A 439 -19.12 -26.30 25.18
C GLN A 439 -19.87 -27.43 24.47
N PHE A 440 -19.41 -28.68 24.59
CA PHE A 440 -20.06 -29.84 24.04
C PHE A 440 -21.50 -29.98 24.57
N LYS A 441 -21.66 -29.90 25.91
CA LYS A 441 -22.97 -30.01 26.57
C LYS A 441 -23.90 -28.83 26.19
N ILE A 442 -23.38 -27.60 26.17
CA ILE A 442 -24.16 -26.41 25.79
C ILE A 442 -24.64 -26.52 24.34
N ARG A 443 -23.75 -26.85 23.41
CA ARG A 443 -24.09 -26.92 21.99
C ARG A 443 -24.94 -28.12 21.61
N TYR A 444 -24.98 -29.16 22.44
CA TYR A 444 -25.90 -30.28 22.25
C TYR A 444 -27.37 -29.83 22.33
N GLU A 445 -27.67 -28.76 23.07
CA GLU A 445 -29.03 -28.19 23.18
C GLU A 445 -29.43 -27.31 21.98
N ASN A 446 -28.52 -26.98 21.10
CA ASN A 446 -28.81 -26.15 19.90
C ASN A 446 -29.84 -26.87 18.98
N SER A 447 -30.54 -26.05 18.19
CA SER A 447 -31.24 -26.52 17.00
C SER A 447 -30.27 -27.06 15.94
N ARG A 448 -30.73 -27.88 15.01
CA ARG A 448 -29.87 -28.37 13.91
C ARG A 448 -29.33 -27.24 13.06
N ALA A 449 -30.11 -26.17 12.81
CA ALA A 449 -29.71 -25.03 12.02
C ALA A 449 -28.64 -24.20 12.74
N ASP A 450 -28.86 -23.90 14.03
CA ASP A 450 -27.92 -23.10 14.83
C ASP A 450 -26.58 -23.85 15.00
N GLU A 451 -26.65 -25.15 15.21
CA GLU A 451 -25.46 -25.97 15.37
C GLU A 451 -24.66 -26.10 14.07
N PHE A 452 -25.33 -26.26 12.94
CA PHE A 452 -24.69 -26.27 11.63
C PHE A 452 -23.92 -24.97 11.39
N MET A 453 -24.54 -23.82 11.66
CA MET A 453 -23.88 -22.50 11.53
C MET A 453 -22.72 -22.33 12.51
N THR A 454 -22.90 -22.85 13.74
CA THR A 454 -21.84 -22.79 14.76
C THR A 454 -20.65 -23.67 14.38
N ALA A 455 -20.91 -24.88 13.87
CA ALA A 455 -19.87 -25.78 13.38
C ALA A 455 -19.09 -25.16 12.20
N CYS A 456 -19.76 -24.53 11.25
CA CYS A 456 -19.12 -23.82 10.16
C CYS A 456 -18.20 -22.68 10.67
N ARG A 457 -18.63 -21.89 11.65
CA ARG A 457 -17.80 -20.84 12.26
C ARG A 457 -16.58 -21.42 12.99
N GLU A 458 -16.70 -22.55 13.64
CA GLU A 458 -15.57 -23.21 14.30
C GLU A 458 -14.57 -23.78 13.27
N VAL A 459 -15.03 -24.29 12.11
CA VAL A 459 -14.17 -24.67 10.99
C VAL A 459 -13.37 -23.48 10.50
N GLU A 460 -13.99 -22.31 10.31
CA GLU A 460 -13.29 -21.09 9.92
C GLU A 460 -12.23 -20.67 10.95
N LYS A 461 -12.52 -20.79 12.25
CA LYS A 461 -11.52 -20.51 13.31
C LYS A 461 -10.34 -21.48 13.27
N ILE A 462 -10.59 -22.76 13.04
CA ILE A 462 -9.53 -23.76 12.88
C ILE A 462 -8.65 -23.39 11.67
N ALA A 463 -9.28 -23.06 10.54
CA ALA A 463 -8.58 -22.60 9.33
C ALA A 463 -7.69 -21.38 9.61
N TYR A 464 -8.17 -20.41 10.39
CA TYR A 464 -7.38 -19.24 10.78
C TYR A 464 -6.14 -19.59 11.61
N PHE A 465 -6.29 -20.48 12.60
CA PHE A 465 -5.15 -20.90 13.40
C PHE A 465 -4.09 -21.65 12.58
N ARG A 466 -4.51 -22.51 11.65
CA ARG A 466 -3.60 -23.20 10.73
C ARG A 466 -2.85 -22.23 9.81
N LEU A 467 -3.55 -21.22 9.30
CA LEU A 467 -2.90 -20.16 8.50
C LEU A 467 -1.87 -19.37 9.30
N LYS A 468 -2.15 -19.05 10.57
CA LYS A 468 -1.17 -18.38 11.44
C LYS A 468 0.12 -19.16 11.67
N GLU A 469 0.09 -20.47 11.54
CA GLU A 469 1.28 -21.31 11.67
C GLU A 469 2.12 -21.36 10.37
N LEU A 470 1.49 -21.01 9.23
CA LEU A 470 2.18 -20.98 7.93
C LEU A 470 2.89 -19.65 7.65
N PHE A 471 2.32 -18.52 8.08
CA PHE A 471 2.85 -17.17 7.83
C PHE A 471 3.81 -16.71 8.92
#